data_1d062f5e82f106b683a573585013a148
#
_entry.id   1d062f5e82f106b683a573585013a148
#
_cell.length_a   1.000
_cell.length_b   1.000
_cell.length_c   1.000
_cell.angle_alpha   90.00
_cell.angle_beta   90.00
_cell.angle_gamma   90.00
#
_symmetry.space_group_name_H-M   'P 1'
#
loop_
_entity.id
_entity.type
_entity.pdbx_description
1 polymer ?
#
loop_
_entity_poly.entity_id
_entity_poly.type
_entity_poly.pdbx_seq_one_letter_code
_entity_poly.pdbx_strand_id
1 'polypeptide(L)'
;MSGKAALSNAYFADLQTALAKAGLCEPVLLIDKTRLNQNIDTLKKLLPRGMAYRIVAKSLPSEKLLIHVAKRARTDRLMSFNAAMVAQLLARLPHYDQLLGKPVPVAALATLLAGLKPSQKKALAQVQWLIDTPQRAQQYGELAKAQKLTLRLNLEIDVGLHRGGMAPGEGLQATLDEISKTPQLALSGLMGYEPHLTKLPKLAGWPRRAKSATREIYTAAVAQTTQTMGARAVKNMVRNMAGSPTFRLYQDTQLANEMAAGSTLVKPSDFDMPLLKPFVPAAFIATPAL
;
A
#
# COMPACT_ATOMS: atom_id res chain seq x y z
N MET A 1 29.41 -10.67 5.88
CA MET A 1 29.03 -11.14 7.23
C MET A 1 28.09 -10.11 7.82
N SER A 2 26.77 -10.28 7.76
CA SER A 2 25.83 -9.37 8.37
C SER A 2 25.56 -9.85 9.80
N GLY A 3 26.21 -9.19 10.75
CA GLY A 3 25.84 -9.35 12.15
C GLY A 3 24.36 -9.02 12.30
N LYS A 4 23.52 -10.03 12.54
CA LYS A 4 22.19 -9.84 13.07
C LYS A 4 22.37 -8.97 14.31
N ALA A 5 21.93 -7.72 14.29
CA ALA A 5 21.82 -6.92 15.50
C ALA A 5 20.79 -7.64 16.40
N ALA A 6 21.27 -8.60 17.18
CA ALA A 6 20.46 -9.40 18.06
C ALA A 6 19.75 -8.47 19.05
N LEU A 7 18.52 -8.78 19.38
CA LEU A 7 17.85 -8.21 20.55
C LEU A 7 18.49 -8.85 21.79
N SER A 8 19.58 -8.24 22.29
CA SER A 8 20.31 -8.69 23.46
C SER A 8 19.82 -7.93 24.71
N ASN A 9 20.11 -8.47 25.88
CA ASN A 9 19.86 -7.74 27.15
C ASN A 9 20.57 -6.38 27.17
N ALA A 10 21.78 -6.29 26.61
CA ALA A 10 22.53 -5.04 26.47
C ALA A 10 21.76 -4.01 25.61
N TYR A 11 21.22 -4.44 24.45
CA TYR A 11 20.41 -3.57 23.62
C TYR A 11 19.18 -3.00 24.35
N PHE A 12 18.49 -3.82 25.12
CA PHE A 12 17.34 -3.34 25.91
C PHE A 12 17.76 -2.47 27.09
N ALA A 13 18.90 -2.73 27.73
CA ALA A 13 19.47 -1.86 28.77
C ALA A 13 19.80 -0.46 28.22
N ASP A 14 20.37 -0.39 27.00
CA ASP A 14 20.64 0.89 26.33
C ASP A 14 19.34 1.66 26.02
N LEU A 15 18.29 0.96 25.54
CA LEU A 15 16.97 1.57 25.33
C LEU A 15 16.37 2.09 26.64
N GLN A 16 16.44 1.31 27.71
CA GLN A 16 15.95 1.70 29.03
C GLN A 16 16.67 2.95 29.55
N THR A 17 18.00 2.99 29.42
CA THR A 17 18.82 4.16 29.77
C THR A 17 18.40 5.40 28.96
N ALA A 18 18.17 5.25 27.66
CA ALA A 18 17.73 6.33 26.80
C ALA A 18 16.33 6.85 27.17
N LEU A 19 15.39 5.97 27.51
CA LEU A 19 14.04 6.31 27.96
C LEU A 19 14.06 7.06 29.30
N ALA A 20 14.84 6.56 30.25
CA ALA A 20 15.02 7.21 31.57
C ALA A 20 15.62 8.61 31.40
N LYS A 21 16.67 8.75 30.56
CA LYS A 21 17.28 10.06 30.26
C LYS A 21 16.31 11.03 29.59
N ALA A 22 15.38 10.52 28.81
CA ALA A 22 14.32 11.31 28.15
C ALA A 22 13.16 11.66 29.08
N GLY A 23 13.14 11.16 30.33
CA GLY A 23 12.07 11.41 31.32
C GLY A 23 10.73 10.79 30.89
N LEU A 24 10.72 9.72 30.09
CA LEU A 24 9.50 9.07 29.62
C LEU A 24 9.01 8.06 30.65
N CYS A 25 7.89 8.39 31.31
CA CYS A 25 7.28 7.60 32.37
C CYS A 25 5.93 6.98 31.97
N GLU A 26 5.50 7.15 30.72
CA GLU A 26 4.25 6.64 30.17
C GLU A 26 4.52 5.59 29.10
N PRO A 27 3.52 4.70 28.79
CA PRO A 27 3.64 3.79 27.67
C PRO A 27 3.85 4.53 26.34
N VAL A 28 4.90 4.19 25.62
CA VAL A 28 5.25 4.83 24.33
C VAL A 28 5.54 3.80 23.25
N LEU A 29 5.18 4.14 22.01
CA LEU A 29 5.65 3.43 20.83
C LEU A 29 7.02 4.02 20.43
N LEU A 30 8.05 3.22 20.57
CA LEU A 30 9.43 3.59 20.28
C LEU A 30 9.81 3.09 18.88
N ILE A 31 10.46 3.94 18.09
CA ILE A 31 11.05 3.60 16.81
C ILE A 31 12.57 3.74 16.89
N ASP A 32 13.29 2.62 16.75
CA ASP A 32 14.74 2.66 16.56
C ASP A 32 15.06 3.08 15.12
N LYS A 33 15.51 4.32 14.99
CA LYS A 33 15.81 4.94 13.69
C LYS A 33 16.95 4.23 12.96
N THR A 34 17.94 3.69 13.67
CA THR A 34 19.07 2.96 13.06
C THR A 34 18.58 1.67 12.42
N ARG A 35 17.77 0.89 13.14
CA ARG A 35 17.16 -0.34 12.65
C ARG A 35 16.16 -0.08 11.52
N LEU A 36 15.35 0.97 11.65
CA LEU A 36 14.45 1.42 10.57
C LEU A 36 15.24 1.75 9.30
N ASN A 37 16.33 2.49 9.41
CA ASN A 37 17.18 2.84 8.29
C ASN A 37 17.79 1.59 7.63
N GLN A 38 18.26 0.65 8.42
CA GLN A 38 18.74 -0.64 7.93
C GLN A 38 17.65 -1.39 7.15
N ASN A 39 16.43 -1.39 7.65
CA ASN A 39 15.29 -2.03 6.98
C ASN A 39 14.92 -1.32 5.67
N ILE A 40 14.94 0.00 5.62
CA ILE A 40 14.70 0.76 4.38
C ILE A 40 15.75 0.42 3.33
N ASP A 41 17.03 0.39 3.70
CA ASP A 41 18.12 0.07 2.78
C ASP A 41 18.04 -1.39 2.31
N THR A 42 17.66 -2.30 3.21
CA THR A 42 17.43 -3.72 2.89
C THR A 42 16.27 -3.86 1.91
N LEU A 43 15.16 -3.16 2.13
CA LEU A 43 14.03 -3.16 1.20
C LEU A 43 14.48 -2.71 -0.19
N LYS A 44 15.16 -1.58 -0.29
CA LYS A 44 15.67 -1.04 -1.57
C LYS A 44 16.57 -2.02 -2.33
N LYS A 45 17.43 -2.74 -1.61
CA LYS A 45 18.32 -3.75 -2.21
C LYS A 45 17.57 -4.99 -2.72
N LEU A 46 16.43 -5.32 -2.08
CA LEU A 46 15.65 -6.50 -2.38
C LEU A 46 14.54 -6.26 -3.42
N LEU A 47 14.25 -4.99 -3.75
CA LEU A 47 13.31 -4.66 -4.80
C LEU A 47 13.88 -4.98 -6.18
N PRO A 48 13.08 -5.59 -7.08
CA PRO A 48 13.45 -5.71 -8.47
C PRO A 48 13.76 -4.36 -9.11
N ARG A 49 14.69 -4.32 -10.04
CA ARG A 49 14.99 -3.09 -10.79
C ARG A 49 13.73 -2.59 -11.52
N GLY A 50 13.43 -1.31 -11.36
CA GLY A 50 12.24 -0.69 -11.95
C GLY A 50 10.95 -0.87 -11.15
N MET A 51 10.94 -1.66 -10.07
CA MET A 51 9.80 -1.78 -9.18
C MET A 51 9.64 -0.52 -8.33
N ALA A 52 8.51 0.17 -8.47
CA ALA A 52 8.19 1.30 -7.62
C ALA A 52 7.79 0.84 -6.20
N TYR A 53 8.15 1.64 -5.21
CA TYR A 53 7.81 1.39 -3.82
C TYR A 53 6.79 2.41 -3.30
N ARG A 54 5.72 1.91 -2.69
CA ARG A 54 4.67 2.68 -2.03
C ARG A 54 4.66 2.40 -0.53
N ILE A 55 4.73 3.44 0.28
CA ILE A 55 4.76 3.34 1.75
C ILE A 55 3.34 3.11 2.26
N VAL A 56 3.12 2.04 3.00
CA VAL A 56 1.84 1.76 3.67
C VAL A 56 1.72 2.60 4.94
N ALA A 57 0.99 3.72 4.86
CA ALA A 57 0.96 4.75 5.90
C ALA A 57 0.39 4.26 7.24
N LYS A 58 -0.57 3.32 7.24
CA LYS A 58 -1.13 2.78 8.49
C LYS A 58 -0.11 2.05 9.38
N SER A 59 0.97 1.54 8.80
CA SER A 59 2.04 0.88 9.56
C SER A 59 3.09 1.86 10.11
N LEU A 60 3.01 3.11 9.70
CA LEU A 60 3.95 4.19 10.02
C LEU A 60 3.16 5.47 10.33
N PRO A 61 2.28 5.47 11.36
CA PRO A 61 1.25 6.49 11.55
C PRO A 61 1.79 7.82 12.12
N SER A 62 2.86 8.32 11.53
CA SER A 62 3.47 9.60 11.88
C SER A 62 3.95 10.31 10.63
N GLU A 63 3.57 11.58 10.46
CA GLU A 63 4.01 12.41 9.33
C GLU A 63 5.53 12.47 9.23
N LYS A 64 6.22 12.74 10.36
CA LYS A 64 7.68 12.80 10.40
C LYS A 64 8.33 11.48 10.00
N LEU A 65 7.72 10.37 10.40
CA LEU A 65 8.20 9.03 10.06
C LEU A 65 7.98 8.74 8.56
N LEU A 66 6.82 9.08 8.00
CA LEU A 66 6.54 8.95 6.57
C LEU A 66 7.52 9.76 5.72
N ILE A 67 7.77 11.02 6.09
CA ILE A 67 8.75 11.89 5.39
C ILE A 67 10.15 11.29 5.46
N HIS A 68 10.56 10.79 6.63
CA HIS A 68 11.87 10.16 6.81
C HIS A 68 12.04 8.95 5.90
N VAL A 69 11.04 8.05 5.91
CA VAL A 69 11.05 6.85 5.05
C VAL A 69 11.03 7.23 3.58
N ALA A 70 10.18 8.16 3.18
CA ALA A 70 10.06 8.62 1.80
C ALA A 70 11.38 9.17 1.25
N LYS A 71 12.04 10.05 2.01
CA LYS A 71 13.35 10.61 1.64
C LYS A 71 14.42 9.52 1.49
N ARG A 72 14.53 8.58 2.45
CA ARG A 72 15.55 7.53 2.40
C ARG A 72 15.25 6.48 1.33
N ALA A 73 14.00 6.10 1.16
CA ALA A 73 13.55 5.18 0.12
C ALA A 73 13.56 5.80 -1.29
N ARG A 74 13.56 7.14 -1.39
CA ARG A 74 13.41 7.92 -2.63
C ARG A 74 12.10 7.61 -3.33
N THR A 75 10.99 7.78 -2.60
CA THR A 75 9.63 7.61 -3.11
C THR A 75 8.73 8.73 -2.60
N ASP A 76 7.76 9.11 -3.40
CA ASP A 76 6.69 10.05 -3.08
C ASP A 76 5.31 9.36 -3.06
N ARG A 77 5.28 8.02 -2.96
CA ARG A 77 4.08 7.20 -3.05
C ARG A 77 3.65 6.68 -1.70
N LEU A 78 2.40 6.97 -1.32
CA LEU A 78 1.79 6.53 -0.07
C LEU A 78 0.57 5.66 -0.33
N MET A 79 0.28 4.72 0.56
CA MET A 79 -0.97 3.97 0.58
C MET A 79 -1.78 4.38 1.81
N SER A 80 -2.94 5.00 1.57
CA SER A 80 -3.91 5.44 2.56
C SER A 80 -5.02 4.40 2.73
N PHE A 81 -5.80 4.47 3.83
CA PHE A 81 -6.78 3.41 4.12
C PHE A 81 -8.18 3.93 4.47
N ASN A 82 -8.35 5.22 4.66
CA ASN A 82 -9.64 5.84 4.95
C ASN A 82 -9.62 7.34 4.61
N ALA A 83 -10.80 7.95 4.57
CA ALA A 83 -10.98 9.35 4.20
C ALA A 83 -10.24 10.32 5.13
N ALA A 84 -10.21 10.07 6.45
CA ALA A 84 -9.52 10.93 7.41
C ALA A 84 -7.99 10.94 7.17
N MET A 85 -7.40 9.77 6.89
CA MET A 85 -5.99 9.67 6.53
C MET A 85 -5.70 10.42 5.22
N VAL A 86 -6.56 10.28 4.20
CA VAL A 86 -6.42 11.04 2.94
C VAL A 86 -6.46 12.53 3.21
N ALA A 87 -7.42 13.04 3.98
CA ALA A 87 -7.54 14.46 4.32
C ALA A 87 -6.27 15.01 4.98
N GLN A 88 -5.74 14.27 5.96
CA GLN A 88 -4.53 14.65 6.67
C GLN A 88 -3.32 14.69 5.73
N LEU A 89 -3.15 13.67 4.88
CA LEU A 89 -2.03 13.60 3.95
C LEU A 89 -2.14 14.65 2.84
N LEU A 90 -3.34 14.96 2.35
CA LEU A 90 -3.55 16.08 1.40
C LEU A 90 -3.17 17.44 2.01
N ALA A 91 -3.39 17.62 3.31
CA ALA A 91 -3.04 18.85 4.00
C ALA A 91 -1.52 18.97 4.27
N ARG A 92 -0.85 17.86 4.55
CA ARG A 92 0.54 17.84 5.02
C ARG A 92 1.54 17.46 3.94
N LEU A 93 1.14 16.59 3.02
CA LEU A 93 1.97 16.02 1.95
C LEU A 93 1.25 16.10 0.59
N PRO A 94 0.85 17.31 0.14
CA PRO A 94 -0.02 17.48 -1.02
C PRO A 94 0.58 17.00 -2.36
N HIS A 95 1.90 16.80 -2.40
CA HIS A 95 2.60 16.37 -3.62
C HIS A 95 2.82 14.86 -3.70
N TYR A 96 2.42 14.12 -2.66
CA TYR A 96 2.59 12.67 -2.63
C TYR A 96 1.43 11.99 -3.35
N ASP A 97 1.76 11.05 -4.25
CA ASP A 97 0.76 10.17 -4.86
C ASP A 97 0.19 9.22 -3.81
N GLN A 98 -1.12 9.22 -3.64
CA GLN A 98 -1.82 8.39 -2.67
C GLN A 98 -2.65 7.33 -3.40
N LEU A 99 -2.48 6.06 -3.04
CA LEU A 99 -3.37 4.97 -3.45
C LEU A 99 -4.15 4.49 -2.23
N LEU A 100 -5.46 4.38 -2.35
CA LEU A 100 -6.28 3.76 -1.31
C LEU A 100 -6.03 2.24 -1.30
N GLY A 101 -5.68 1.69 -0.14
CA GLY A 101 -5.51 0.24 0.07
C GLY A 101 -6.80 -0.46 0.49
N LYS A 102 -7.91 0.27 0.51
CA LYS A 102 -9.29 -0.19 0.72
C LYS A 102 -10.27 0.77 0.06
N PRO A 103 -11.38 0.25 -0.50
CA PRO A 103 -12.47 1.10 -0.97
C PRO A 103 -13.02 1.98 0.15
N VAL A 104 -13.38 3.20 -0.20
CA VAL A 104 -13.98 4.17 0.74
C VAL A 104 -15.48 4.27 0.46
N PRO A 105 -16.37 4.26 1.47
CA PRO A 105 -17.79 4.50 1.26
C PRO A 105 -18.06 5.84 0.58
N VAL A 106 -19.06 5.90 -0.30
CA VAL A 106 -19.40 7.13 -1.05
C VAL A 106 -19.70 8.30 -0.12
N ALA A 107 -20.45 8.06 0.96
CA ALA A 107 -20.73 9.07 1.96
C ALA A 107 -19.46 9.64 2.62
N ALA A 108 -18.47 8.78 2.92
CA ALA A 108 -17.19 9.23 3.49
C ALA A 108 -16.39 10.06 2.48
N LEU A 109 -16.40 9.67 1.19
CA LEU A 109 -15.81 10.48 0.13
C LEU A 109 -16.51 11.83 -0.03
N ALA A 110 -17.84 11.85 -0.04
CA ALA A 110 -18.64 13.09 -0.14
C ALA A 110 -18.33 14.05 1.02
N THR A 111 -18.29 13.53 2.25
CA THR A 111 -17.92 14.32 3.45
C THR A 111 -16.49 14.86 3.34
N LEU A 112 -15.54 14.03 2.89
CA LEU A 112 -14.16 14.48 2.66
C LEU A 112 -14.15 15.65 1.66
N LEU A 113 -14.77 15.49 0.49
CA LEU A 113 -14.76 16.51 -0.58
C LEU A 113 -15.39 17.83 -0.13
N ALA A 114 -16.46 17.78 0.67
CA ALA A 114 -17.11 18.96 1.24
C ALA A 114 -16.19 19.71 2.24
N GLY A 115 -15.36 19.00 2.99
CA GLY A 115 -14.45 19.56 3.99
C GLY A 115 -13.11 20.06 3.47
N LEU A 116 -12.77 19.82 2.19
CA LEU A 116 -11.46 20.19 1.65
C LEU A 116 -11.34 21.68 1.34
N LYS A 117 -10.21 22.26 1.74
CA LYS A 117 -9.81 23.61 1.33
C LYS A 117 -9.43 23.65 -0.17
N PRO A 118 -9.45 24.82 -0.83
CA PRO A 118 -9.11 24.94 -2.26
C PRO A 118 -7.74 24.34 -2.63
N SER A 119 -6.73 24.52 -1.78
CA SER A 119 -5.38 23.96 -1.98
C SER A 119 -5.38 22.42 -1.92
N GLN A 120 -6.16 21.84 -1.03
CA GLN A 120 -6.31 20.39 -0.90
C GLN A 120 -7.12 19.80 -2.07
N LYS A 121 -8.11 20.55 -2.60
CA LYS A 121 -8.85 20.14 -3.81
C LYS A 121 -7.93 19.99 -5.03
N LYS A 122 -6.93 20.86 -5.19
CA LYS A 122 -5.90 20.69 -6.24
C LYS A 122 -5.09 19.41 -6.05
N ALA A 123 -4.76 19.08 -4.81
CA ALA A 123 -3.99 17.87 -4.48
C ALA A 123 -4.78 16.56 -4.65
N LEU A 124 -6.11 16.61 -4.83
CA LEU A 124 -6.92 15.43 -5.15
C LEU A 124 -6.46 14.70 -6.42
N ALA A 125 -5.85 15.42 -7.36
CA ALA A 125 -5.26 14.83 -8.57
C ALA A 125 -4.17 13.79 -8.24
N GLN A 126 -3.60 13.82 -7.02
CA GLN A 126 -2.62 12.84 -6.55
C GLN A 126 -3.27 11.58 -5.93
N VAL A 127 -4.60 11.55 -5.74
CA VAL A 127 -5.28 10.43 -5.09
C VAL A 127 -5.81 9.45 -6.12
N GLN A 128 -5.47 8.18 -5.94
CA GLN A 128 -6.01 7.03 -6.67
C GLN A 128 -7.02 6.33 -5.75
N TRP A 129 -8.31 6.44 -6.11
CA TRP A 129 -9.41 5.87 -5.34
C TRP A 129 -9.61 4.40 -5.70
N LEU A 130 -9.45 3.53 -4.73
CA LEU A 130 -9.70 2.11 -4.94
C LEU A 130 -11.19 1.82 -5.00
N ILE A 131 -11.61 1.07 -6.01
CA ILE A 131 -12.96 0.55 -6.16
C ILE A 131 -12.93 -0.94 -6.48
N ASP A 132 -14.00 -1.63 -6.14
CA ASP A 132 -14.11 -3.09 -6.21
C ASP A 132 -15.41 -3.59 -6.84
N THR A 133 -16.26 -2.68 -7.34
CA THR A 133 -17.52 -3.02 -7.99
C THR A 133 -17.91 -1.99 -9.07
N PRO A 134 -18.69 -2.40 -10.11
CA PRO A 134 -19.24 -1.47 -11.11
C PRO A 134 -20.15 -0.40 -10.47
N GLN A 135 -20.96 -0.81 -9.49
CA GLN A 135 -21.83 0.10 -8.76
C GLN A 135 -21.03 1.23 -8.08
N ARG A 136 -19.86 0.91 -7.52
CA ARG A 136 -18.99 1.92 -6.91
C ARG A 136 -18.42 2.87 -7.95
N ALA A 137 -18.08 2.40 -9.15
CA ALA A 137 -17.66 3.27 -10.24
C ALA A 137 -18.75 4.26 -10.61
N GLN A 138 -19.99 3.81 -10.78
CA GLN A 138 -21.14 4.67 -11.07
C GLN A 138 -21.34 5.72 -9.96
N GLN A 139 -21.42 5.30 -8.69
CA GLN A 139 -21.60 6.21 -7.55
C GLN A 139 -20.50 7.27 -7.46
N TYR A 140 -19.25 6.89 -7.74
CA TYR A 140 -18.13 7.84 -7.75
C TYR A 140 -18.20 8.78 -8.96
N GLY A 141 -18.69 8.31 -10.11
CA GLY A 141 -18.95 9.11 -11.29
C GLY A 141 -20.00 10.19 -11.04
N GLU A 142 -21.14 9.82 -10.43
CA GLU A 142 -22.20 10.75 -10.05
C GLU A 142 -21.69 11.82 -9.07
N LEU A 143 -20.94 11.41 -8.03
CA LEU A 143 -20.36 12.33 -7.06
C LEU A 143 -19.32 13.26 -7.72
N ALA A 144 -18.46 12.74 -8.57
CA ALA A 144 -17.44 13.50 -9.29
C ALA A 144 -18.08 14.55 -10.21
N LYS A 145 -19.15 14.18 -10.92
CA LYS A 145 -19.95 15.08 -11.76
C LYS A 145 -20.57 16.20 -10.93
N ALA A 146 -21.24 15.86 -9.81
CA ALA A 146 -21.84 16.84 -8.92
C ALA A 146 -20.82 17.83 -8.33
N GLN A 147 -19.62 17.37 -8.04
CA GLN A 147 -18.52 18.18 -7.48
C GLN A 147 -17.63 18.84 -8.55
N LYS A 148 -17.89 18.61 -9.84
CA LYS A 148 -17.08 19.10 -10.97
C LYS A 148 -15.58 18.73 -10.84
N LEU A 149 -15.31 17.48 -10.47
CA LEU A 149 -13.99 16.92 -10.25
C LEU A 149 -13.71 15.79 -11.23
N THR A 150 -12.44 15.42 -11.36
CA THR A 150 -12.03 14.15 -11.96
C THR A 150 -11.42 13.26 -10.87
N LEU A 151 -11.90 12.03 -10.76
CA LEU A 151 -11.39 11.03 -9.83
C LEU A 151 -10.54 10.00 -10.58
N ARG A 152 -9.33 9.77 -10.09
CA ARG A 152 -8.45 8.69 -10.57
C ARG A 152 -8.82 7.41 -9.86
N LEU A 153 -9.25 6.40 -10.62
CA LEU A 153 -9.69 5.12 -10.08
C LEU A 153 -8.62 4.06 -10.24
N ASN A 154 -8.39 3.31 -9.18
CA ASN A 154 -7.60 2.09 -9.17
C ASN A 154 -8.55 0.93 -8.86
N LEU A 155 -8.47 -0.17 -9.64
CA LEU A 155 -9.42 -1.27 -9.53
C LEU A 155 -8.82 -2.39 -8.67
N GLU A 156 -9.52 -2.79 -7.59
CA GLU A 156 -9.11 -3.95 -6.79
C GLU A 156 -9.46 -5.24 -7.55
N ILE A 157 -8.47 -6.08 -7.75
CA ILE A 157 -8.61 -7.39 -8.38
C ILE A 157 -8.52 -8.46 -7.31
N ASP A 158 -9.52 -9.34 -7.24
CA ASP A 158 -9.47 -10.51 -6.37
C ASP A 158 -8.53 -11.56 -6.96
N VAL A 159 -7.34 -11.60 -6.45
CA VAL A 159 -6.27 -12.52 -6.87
C VAL A 159 -6.23 -13.81 -6.04
N GLY A 160 -7.35 -14.18 -5.42
CA GLY A 160 -7.50 -15.40 -4.64
C GLY A 160 -7.45 -15.21 -3.12
N LEU A 161 -7.44 -13.97 -2.62
CA LEU A 161 -7.59 -13.69 -1.19
C LEU A 161 -9.07 -13.70 -0.76
N HIS A 162 -9.99 -13.46 -1.68
CA HIS A 162 -11.44 -13.37 -1.45
C HIS A 162 -11.84 -12.38 -0.35
N ARG A 163 -11.11 -11.28 -0.25
CA ARG A 163 -11.37 -10.20 0.72
C ARG A 163 -12.21 -9.06 0.12
N GLY A 164 -12.18 -8.91 -1.16
CA GLY A 164 -12.77 -7.88 -1.99
C GLY A 164 -12.07 -7.87 -3.35
N GLY A 165 -12.56 -7.03 -4.26
CA GLY A 165 -12.04 -6.94 -5.61
C GLY A 165 -12.89 -7.69 -6.62
N MET A 166 -12.63 -7.42 -7.89
CA MET A 166 -13.30 -8.05 -9.03
C MET A 166 -12.42 -9.15 -9.62
N ALA A 167 -13.02 -10.25 -10.05
CA ALA A 167 -12.38 -11.19 -10.95
C ALA A 167 -12.39 -10.64 -12.39
N PRO A 168 -11.46 -11.09 -13.27
CA PRO A 168 -11.60 -10.90 -14.71
C PRO A 168 -12.97 -11.44 -15.19
N GLY A 169 -13.66 -10.70 -16.08
CA GLY A 169 -14.98 -11.06 -16.58
C GLY A 169 -15.95 -9.88 -16.55
N GLU A 170 -17.25 -10.18 -16.40
CA GLU A 170 -18.35 -9.21 -16.56
C GLU A 170 -18.26 -8.02 -15.59
N GLY A 171 -17.96 -8.26 -14.31
CA GLY A 171 -17.87 -7.19 -13.31
C GLY A 171 -16.75 -6.20 -13.61
N LEU A 172 -15.57 -6.70 -14.00
CA LEU A 172 -14.45 -5.86 -14.42
C LEU A 172 -14.80 -5.12 -15.71
N GLN A 173 -15.43 -5.79 -16.69
CA GLN A 173 -15.85 -5.19 -17.95
C GLN A 173 -16.83 -4.03 -17.71
N ALA A 174 -17.88 -4.26 -16.94
CA ALA A 174 -18.87 -3.23 -16.62
C ALA A 174 -18.23 -2.01 -15.92
N THR A 175 -17.23 -2.24 -15.07
CA THR A 175 -16.48 -1.16 -14.41
C THR A 175 -15.64 -0.34 -15.41
N LEU A 176 -14.97 -1.01 -16.33
CA LEU A 176 -14.17 -0.36 -17.38
C LEU A 176 -15.05 0.43 -18.34
N ASP A 177 -16.21 -0.14 -18.71
CA ASP A 177 -17.21 0.53 -19.55
C ASP A 177 -17.75 1.79 -18.87
N GLU A 178 -18.03 1.73 -17.58
CA GLU A 178 -18.47 2.90 -16.80
C GLU A 178 -17.40 4.00 -16.77
N ILE A 179 -16.14 3.63 -16.55
CA ILE A 179 -15.02 4.59 -16.58
C ILE A 179 -14.90 5.22 -17.98
N SER A 180 -15.05 4.42 -19.04
CA SER A 180 -14.96 4.91 -20.41
C SER A 180 -16.08 5.89 -20.79
N LYS A 181 -17.28 5.70 -20.25
CA LYS A 181 -18.47 6.53 -20.50
C LYS A 181 -18.52 7.80 -19.64
N THR A 182 -17.76 7.85 -18.55
CA THR A 182 -17.83 8.91 -17.54
C THR A 182 -16.58 9.80 -17.58
N PRO A 183 -16.63 10.98 -18.22
CA PRO A 183 -15.45 11.86 -18.37
C PRO A 183 -14.81 12.30 -17.04
N GLN A 184 -15.56 12.22 -15.94
CA GLN A 184 -15.09 12.55 -14.58
C GLN A 184 -14.33 11.39 -13.92
N LEU A 185 -14.21 10.24 -14.57
CA LEU A 185 -13.45 9.10 -14.09
C LEU A 185 -12.24 8.85 -14.97
N ALA A 186 -11.11 8.57 -14.38
CA ALA A 186 -9.88 8.24 -15.09
C ALA A 186 -9.27 6.97 -14.50
N LEU A 187 -9.02 5.96 -15.33
CA LEU A 187 -8.31 4.75 -14.89
C LEU A 187 -6.87 5.12 -14.52
N SER A 188 -6.42 4.77 -13.33
CA SER A 188 -5.05 4.99 -12.86
C SER A 188 -4.27 3.69 -12.64
N GLY A 189 -4.95 2.58 -12.39
CA GLY A 189 -4.27 1.31 -12.17
C GLY A 189 -5.15 0.16 -11.77
N LEU A 190 -4.47 -0.97 -11.53
CA LEU A 190 -5.03 -2.17 -10.92
C LEU A 190 -4.26 -2.48 -9.64
N MET A 191 -4.94 -3.00 -8.62
CA MET A 191 -4.34 -3.43 -7.37
C MET A 191 -4.77 -4.85 -7.03
N GLY A 192 -3.81 -5.74 -6.78
CA GLY A 192 -4.01 -7.05 -6.18
C GLY A 192 -3.30 -7.14 -4.83
N TYR A 193 -3.79 -7.97 -3.92
CA TYR A 193 -3.13 -8.22 -2.64
C TYR A 193 -3.25 -9.69 -2.24
N GLU A 194 -2.11 -10.37 -2.11
CA GLU A 194 -2.03 -11.83 -2.00
C GLU A 194 -1.28 -12.33 -0.75
N PRO A 195 -1.58 -11.86 0.47
CA PRO A 195 -0.89 -12.30 1.68
C PRO A 195 -1.14 -13.77 2.01
N HIS A 196 -2.20 -14.37 1.48
CA HIS A 196 -2.52 -15.78 1.63
C HIS A 196 -1.39 -16.69 1.12
N LEU A 197 -0.62 -16.26 0.11
CA LEU A 197 0.48 -17.06 -0.45
C LEU A 197 1.55 -17.44 0.58
N THR A 198 1.69 -16.70 1.67
CA THR A 198 2.66 -16.99 2.73
C THR A 198 2.09 -17.79 3.90
N LYS A 199 0.76 -18.00 3.91
CA LYS A 199 0.04 -18.71 4.98
C LYS A 199 -0.41 -20.11 4.58
N LEU A 200 -0.23 -20.48 3.32
CA LEU A 200 -0.62 -21.79 2.81
C LEU A 200 0.27 -22.90 3.38
N PRO A 201 -0.31 -24.06 3.74
CA PRO A 201 0.46 -25.24 4.08
C PRO A 201 1.42 -25.63 2.95
N LYS A 202 2.63 -26.08 3.28
CA LYS A 202 3.64 -26.50 2.28
C LYS A 202 3.32 -27.86 1.66
N LEU A 203 2.11 -28.38 1.80
CA LEU A 203 1.66 -29.67 1.33
C LEU A 203 1.38 -29.64 -0.19
N ALA A 204 1.79 -30.72 -0.88
CA ALA A 204 1.35 -31.08 -2.25
C ALA A 204 1.41 -29.98 -3.32
N GLY A 205 2.39 -29.05 -3.26
CA GLY A 205 2.56 -28.01 -4.28
C GLY A 205 1.55 -26.86 -4.21
N TRP A 206 0.73 -26.78 -3.17
CA TRP A 206 -0.27 -25.72 -2.95
C TRP A 206 0.27 -24.30 -3.10
N PRO A 207 1.43 -23.94 -2.51
CA PRO A 207 1.96 -22.58 -2.67
C PRO A 207 2.33 -22.23 -4.13
N ARG A 208 2.78 -23.22 -4.92
CA ARG A 208 3.07 -23.00 -6.35
C ARG A 208 1.80 -22.80 -7.15
N ARG A 209 0.77 -23.62 -6.92
CA ARG A 209 -0.52 -23.50 -7.60
C ARG A 209 -1.20 -22.19 -7.29
N ALA A 210 -1.24 -21.80 -6.01
CA ALA A 210 -1.81 -20.52 -5.60
C ALA A 210 -1.06 -19.32 -6.20
N LYS A 211 0.28 -19.38 -6.26
CA LYS A 211 1.09 -18.35 -6.92
C LYS A 211 0.80 -18.28 -8.42
N SER A 212 0.66 -19.44 -9.11
CA SER A 212 0.29 -19.48 -10.53
C SER A 212 -1.08 -18.87 -10.75
N ALA A 213 -2.08 -19.31 -9.99
CA ALA A 213 -3.45 -18.80 -10.08
C ALA A 213 -3.52 -17.28 -9.83
N THR A 214 -2.84 -16.77 -8.81
CA THR A 214 -2.71 -15.33 -8.56
C THR A 214 -2.15 -14.58 -9.78
N ARG A 215 -1.09 -15.12 -10.41
CA ARG A 215 -0.48 -14.52 -11.60
C ARG A 215 -1.41 -14.55 -12.80
N GLU A 216 -2.07 -15.69 -13.04
CA GLU A 216 -3.02 -15.89 -14.14
C GLU A 216 -4.20 -14.91 -14.05
N ILE A 217 -4.82 -14.81 -12.86
CA ILE A 217 -5.93 -13.89 -12.61
C ILE A 217 -5.50 -12.44 -12.88
N TYR A 218 -4.38 -12.02 -12.31
CA TYR A 218 -3.94 -10.63 -12.46
C TYR A 218 -3.53 -10.32 -13.91
N THR A 219 -2.88 -11.25 -14.59
CA THR A 219 -2.53 -11.13 -16.02
C THR A 219 -3.78 -11.02 -16.88
N ALA A 220 -4.81 -11.84 -16.63
CA ALA A 220 -6.08 -11.77 -17.33
C ALA A 220 -6.79 -10.42 -17.10
N ALA A 221 -6.76 -9.89 -15.87
CA ALA A 221 -7.30 -8.57 -15.57
C ALA A 221 -6.57 -7.45 -16.34
N VAL A 222 -5.24 -7.51 -16.41
CA VAL A 222 -4.43 -6.55 -17.19
C VAL A 222 -4.75 -6.66 -18.68
N ALA A 223 -4.87 -7.88 -19.20
CA ALA A 223 -5.20 -8.11 -20.61
C ALA A 223 -6.59 -7.57 -20.97
N GLN A 224 -7.61 -7.88 -20.16
CA GLN A 224 -8.97 -7.37 -20.31
C GLN A 224 -9.01 -5.84 -20.26
N THR A 225 -8.31 -5.25 -19.28
CA THR A 225 -8.20 -3.78 -19.16
C THR A 225 -7.54 -3.17 -20.39
N THR A 226 -6.49 -3.81 -20.92
CA THR A 226 -5.80 -3.35 -22.13
C THR A 226 -6.69 -3.43 -23.36
N GLN A 227 -7.46 -4.50 -23.49
CA GLN A 227 -8.41 -4.70 -24.59
C GLN A 227 -9.51 -3.63 -24.57
N THR A 228 -10.05 -3.30 -23.41
CA THR A 228 -11.17 -2.35 -23.27
C THR A 228 -10.71 -0.90 -23.36
N MET A 229 -9.62 -0.54 -22.66
CA MET A 229 -9.17 0.85 -22.55
C MET A 229 -8.13 1.26 -23.59
N GLY A 230 -7.56 0.30 -24.31
CA GLY A 230 -6.49 0.50 -25.28
C GLY A 230 -5.10 0.54 -24.68
N ALA A 231 -4.10 0.12 -25.46
CA ALA A 231 -2.70 0.01 -25.03
C ALA A 231 -2.11 1.35 -24.54
N ARG A 232 -2.53 2.49 -25.11
CA ARG A 232 -2.08 3.82 -24.72
C ARG A 232 -2.51 4.18 -23.30
N ALA A 233 -3.75 3.87 -22.93
CA ALA A 233 -4.32 4.17 -21.61
C ALA A 233 -3.62 3.37 -20.50
N VAL A 234 -3.21 2.12 -20.80
CA VAL A 234 -2.59 1.22 -19.81
C VAL A 234 -1.07 1.31 -19.75
N LYS A 235 -0.43 2.02 -20.68
CA LYS A 235 1.06 2.11 -20.77
C LYS A 235 1.70 2.56 -19.46
N ASN A 236 1.11 3.56 -18.81
CA ASN A 236 1.61 4.16 -17.57
C ASN A 236 0.77 3.76 -16.34
N MET A 237 -0.10 2.79 -16.49
CA MET A 237 -0.99 2.32 -15.44
C MET A 237 -0.19 1.72 -14.28
N VAL A 238 -0.58 2.07 -13.06
CA VAL A 238 -0.06 1.43 -11.86
C VAL A 238 -0.57 -0.02 -11.82
N ARG A 239 0.34 -0.97 -11.75
CA ARG A 239 0.04 -2.38 -11.47
C ARG A 239 0.61 -2.70 -10.09
N ASN A 240 -0.19 -2.39 -9.05
CA ASN A 240 0.19 -2.62 -7.67
C ASN A 240 -0.12 -4.04 -7.25
N MET A 241 0.87 -4.76 -6.81
CA MET A 241 0.75 -6.06 -6.16
C MET A 241 1.73 -6.16 -5.00
N ALA A 242 1.64 -7.22 -4.27
CA ALA A 242 2.47 -7.52 -3.12
C ALA A 242 2.27 -6.57 -1.93
N GLY A 243 2.59 -7.11 -0.80
CA GLY A 243 2.70 -6.41 0.47
C GLY A 243 3.94 -6.82 1.23
N SER A 244 4.07 -6.38 2.47
CA SER A 244 5.18 -6.75 3.35
C SER A 244 5.48 -8.25 3.36
N PRO A 245 4.50 -9.18 3.42
CA PRO A 245 4.81 -10.61 3.47
C PRO A 245 5.22 -11.22 2.13
N THR A 246 4.85 -10.61 0.99
CA THR A 246 4.91 -11.27 -0.32
C THR A 246 5.82 -10.61 -1.34
N PHE A 247 6.31 -9.37 -1.11
CA PHE A 247 7.07 -8.62 -2.11
C PHE A 247 8.30 -9.38 -2.65
N ARG A 248 8.94 -10.22 -1.85
CA ARG A 248 10.07 -11.04 -2.27
C ARG A 248 9.72 -12.23 -3.18
N LEU A 249 8.43 -12.46 -3.42
CA LEU A 249 7.97 -13.44 -4.42
C LEU A 249 8.05 -12.89 -5.86
N TYR A 250 8.27 -11.58 -6.02
CA TYR A 250 8.39 -10.89 -7.28
C TYR A 250 9.86 -10.68 -7.63
N GLN A 251 10.27 -11.06 -8.86
CA GLN A 251 11.65 -11.00 -9.33
C GLN A 251 11.87 -9.93 -10.40
N ASP A 252 10.79 -9.45 -10.99
CA ASP A 252 10.77 -8.50 -12.10
C ASP A 252 9.52 -7.60 -12.03
N THR A 253 9.36 -6.76 -13.04
CA THR A 253 8.23 -5.82 -13.19
C THR A 253 7.23 -6.22 -14.29
N GLN A 254 7.27 -7.45 -14.78
CA GLN A 254 6.38 -7.89 -15.86
C GLN A 254 4.93 -7.93 -15.39
N LEU A 255 4.66 -8.55 -14.24
CA LEU A 255 3.32 -8.64 -13.68
C LEU A 255 2.93 -7.35 -12.97
N ALA A 256 3.75 -6.87 -12.06
CA ALA A 256 3.53 -5.67 -11.26
C ALA A 256 4.69 -4.69 -11.45
N ASN A 257 4.40 -3.40 -11.52
CA ASN A 257 5.41 -2.33 -11.57
C ASN A 257 5.50 -1.52 -10.27
N GLU A 258 4.65 -1.84 -9.30
CA GLU A 258 4.63 -1.20 -7.99
C GLU A 258 4.28 -2.21 -6.90
N MET A 259 4.90 -2.06 -5.74
CA MET A 259 4.57 -2.80 -4.53
C MET A 259 4.34 -1.87 -3.34
N ALA A 260 3.53 -2.30 -2.36
CA ALA A 260 3.23 -1.52 -1.17
C ALA A 260 3.65 -2.27 0.09
N ALA A 261 4.51 -1.67 0.91
CA ALA A 261 4.92 -2.25 2.19
C ALA A 261 5.09 -1.18 3.28
N GLY A 262 4.82 -1.56 4.51
CA GLY A 262 5.02 -0.72 5.69
C GLY A 262 5.53 -1.55 6.86
N SER A 263 4.81 -2.61 7.24
CA SER A 263 5.16 -3.47 8.38
C SER A 263 6.55 -4.09 8.26
N THR A 264 7.03 -4.34 7.05
CA THR A 264 8.41 -4.80 6.80
C THR A 264 9.45 -3.86 7.40
N LEU A 265 9.19 -2.54 7.40
CA LEU A 265 10.15 -1.54 7.86
C LEU A 265 10.27 -1.51 9.39
N VAL A 266 9.19 -1.78 10.09
CA VAL A 266 9.17 -1.82 11.57
C VAL A 266 9.28 -3.24 12.12
N LYS A 267 8.98 -4.24 11.30
CA LYS A 267 9.04 -5.68 11.58
C LYS A 267 8.50 -6.05 12.96
N PRO A 268 7.19 -5.94 13.20
CA PRO A 268 6.58 -6.47 14.42
C PRO A 268 6.69 -8.01 14.45
N SER A 269 6.47 -8.61 15.61
CA SER A 269 6.63 -10.06 15.85
C SER A 269 5.85 -10.93 14.86
N ASP A 270 4.63 -10.53 14.48
CA ASP A 270 3.79 -11.23 13.50
C ASP A 270 4.43 -11.34 12.10
N PHE A 271 5.47 -10.53 11.83
CA PHE A 271 6.24 -10.55 10.60
C PHE A 271 7.57 -11.34 10.73
N ASP A 272 7.72 -12.16 11.76
CA ASP A 272 8.87 -13.04 11.86
C ASP A 272 8.69 -14.31 11.01
N MET A 273 8.82 -14.10 9.70
CA MET A 273 8.61 -15.11 8.66
C MET A 273 9.85 -15.24 7.75
N PRO A 274 10.02 -16.40 7.06
CA PRO A 274 11.22 -16.68 6.26
C PRO A 274 11.57 -15.62 5.21
N LEU A 275 10.56 -15.05 4.54
CA LEU A 275 10.76 -14.01 3.53
C LEU A 275 11.28 -12.70 4.13
N LEU A 276 11.08 -12.46 5.41
CA LEU A 276 11.49 -11.24 6.10
C LEU A 276 12.68 -11.43 7.06
N LYS A 277 13.39 -12.56 6.98
CA LYS A 277 14.63 -12.80 7.74
C LYS A 277 15.70 -11.69 7.60
N PRO A 278 15.88 -11.02 6.45
CA PRO A 278 16.85 -9.93 6.33
C PRO A 278 16.51 -8.67 7.12
N PHE A 279 15.27 -8.51 7.57
CA PHE A 279 14.82 -7.35 8.33
C PHE A 279 14.96 -7.56 9.84
N VAL A 280 15.11 -6.46 10.57
CA VAL A 280 15.25 -6.47 12.04
C VAL A 280 14.08 -5.72 12.69
N PRO A 281 13.63 -6.12 13.89
CA PRO A 281 12.65 -5.34 14.65
C PRO A 281 13.13 -3.90 14.86
N ALA A 282 12.29 -2.92 14.54
CA ALA A 282 12.60 -1.50 14.65
C ALA A 282 11.53 -0.69 15.39
N ALA A 283 10.43 -1.33 15.80
CA ALA A 283 9.39 -0.75 16.64
C ALA A 283 9.22 -1.57 17.91
N PHE A 284 9.09 -0.88 19.04
CA PHE A 284 8.96 -1.47 20.36
C PHE A 284 7.90 -0.70 21.16
N ILE A 285 7.21 -1.40 22.05
CA ILE A 285 6.37 -0.77 23.07
C ILE A 285 7.21 -0.74 24.34
N ALA A 286 7.45 0.46 24.88
CA ALA A 286 8.05 0.65 26.18
C ALA A 286 6.97 1.06 27.17
N THR A 287 6.94 0.41 28.34
CA THR A 287 6.00 0.71 29.42
C THR A 287 6.76 0.67 30.75
N PRO A 288 6.46 1.57 31.70
CA PRO A 288 7.00 1.47 33.05
C PRO A 288 6.51 0.17 33.72
N ALA A 289 7.37 -0.45 34.50
CA ALA A 289 6.96 -1.49 35.44
C ALA A 289 6.40 -0.80 36.69
N LEU A 290 5.21 -1.21 37.10
CA LEU A 290 4.52 -0.71 38.29
C LEU A 290 4.75 -1.64 39.48
#